data_dde350ea22fc5a1a54d4d558db4d1249
#
_entry.id   dde350ea22fc5a1a54d4d558db4d1249
#
_cell.length_a   1.000
_cell.length_b   1.000
_cell.length_c   1.000
_cell.angle_alpha   90.00
_cell.angle_beta   90.00
_cell.angle_gamma   90.00
#
_symmetry.space_group_name_H-M   'P 1'
#
loop_
_entity.id
_entity.type
_entity.pdbx_description
1 polymer ?
#
loop_
_entity_poly.entity_id
_entity_poly.type
_entity_poly.pdbx_seq_one_letter_code
_entity_poly.pdbx_strand_id
1 'polypeptide(L)'
;LNIEFNLWPWVRNMCKYGDFFLGLEIAEGKGIVNVTPHSVYNTERLERTDPSNPNSVKFKITEDPNGKEQYENFEVAHFRLLADTNWLPYGKSMIENGRRLWKQLSLMEDAMLIHRIMRAPEKRVFKIDIGNIPPTEVDNYMQRIMNKMKKVPFVDRNTGDYNLKYNMQNLTEDFYLPVRGGDSGTQIDNLSGLEYATIDDIDYLKNKLFAALKIPRAYLGYEENVNGKATLAAEDVRFARTIERIQRTLISELSKIAIVHLYAQGVTDSEMTNFELQLVNPSTIYEQEKVNLWSEK
;
A
#
# COMPACT_ATOMS: atom_id res chain seq x y z
N LEU A 1 -12.42 -23.19 16.60
CA LEU A 1 -11.84 -22.35 15.52
C LEU A 1 -11.71 -20.88 15.91
N ASN A 2 -12.48 -20.39 16.87
CA ASN A 2 -12.58 -18.97 17.25
C ASN A 2 -12.62 -18.05 16.04
N ILE A 3 -13.62 -18.29 15.17
CA ILE A 3 -13.73 -17.64 13.85
C ILE A 3 -13.82 -16.11 13.99
N GLU A 4 -14.57 -15.60 14.96
CA GLU A 4 -14.71 -14.15 15.17
C GLU A 4 -13.37 -13.45 15.37
N PHE A 5 -12.47 -14.06 16.12
CA PHE A 5 -11.15 -13.50 16.39
C PHE A 5 -10.20 -13.64 15.18
N ASN A 6 -10.23 -14.80 14.52
CA ASN A 6 -9.27 -15.12 13.46
C ASN A 6 -9.71 -14.64 12.08
N LEU A 7 -10.97 -14.29 11.90
CA LEU A 7 -11.52 -13.90 10.59
C LEU A 7 -10.82 -12.68 9.98
N TRP A 8 -10.53 -11.67 10.80
CA TRP A 8 -9.91 -10.44 10.33
C TRP A 8 -8.51 -10.66 9.73
N PRO A 9 -7.55 -11.33 10.41
CA PRO A 9 -6.24 -11.62 9.79
C PRO A 9 -6.34 -12.53 8.56
N TRP A 10 -7.28 -13.46 8.49
CA TRP A 10 -7.50 -14.30 7.32
C TRP A 10 -7.95 -13.49 6.12
N VAL A 11 -8.97 -12.64 6.29
CA VAL A 11 -9.46 -11.74 5.24
C VAL A 11 -8.39 -10.76 4.81
N ARG A 12 -7.64 -10.18 5.75
CA ARG A 12 -6.54 -9.27 5.45
C ARG A 12 -5.49 -9.94 4.56
N ASN A 13 -5.09 -11.18 4.88
CA ASN A 13 -4.12 -11.92 4.08
C ASN A 13 -4.68 -12.30 2.72
N MET A 14 -5.93 -12.74 2.63
CA MET A 14 -6.62 -12.99 1.37
C MET A 14 -6.65 -11.74 0.48
N CYS A 15 -7.00 -10.58 1.01
CA CYS A 15 -7.01 -9.32 0.25
C CYS A 15 -5.61 -8.87 -0.17
N LYS A 16 -4.60 -9.09 0.68
CA LYS A 16 -3.20 -8.70 0.42
C LYS A 16 -2.54 -9.54 -0.66
N TYR A 17 -2.69 -10.84 -0.60
CA TYR A 17 -2.01 -11.78 -1.49
C TYR A 17 -2.89 -12.25 -2.67
N GLY A 18 -4.20 -12.17 -2.54
CA GLY A 18 -5.17 -12.77 -3.46
C GLY A 18 -5.60 -14.17 -3.05
N ASP A 19 -4.75 -14.86 -2.30
CA ASP A 19 -4.93 -16.23 -1.80
C ASP A 19 -4.66 -16.29 -0.30
N PHE A 20 -5.33 -17.21 0.38
CA PHE A 20 -5.05 -17.58 1.74
C PHE A 20 -5.34 -19.05 1.95
N PHE A 21 -4.41 -19.78 2.56
CA PHE A 21 -4.49 -21.22 2.80
C PHE A 21 -4.60 -21.52 4.28
N LEU A 22 -5.58 -22.33 4.63
CA LEU A 22 -5.82 -22.77 5.98
C LEU A 22 -5.83 -24.30 6.02
N GLY A 23 -4.83 -24.90 6.64
CA GLY A 23 -4.78 -26.33 6.88
C GLY A 23 -5.75 -26.74 7.97
N LEU A 24 -6.48 -27.82 7.76
CA LEU A 24 -7.50 -28.35 8.67
C LEU A 24 -7.00 -29.65 9.27
N GLU A 25 -6.83 -29.69 10.58
CA GLU A 25 -6.53 -30.92 11.32
C GLU A 25 -7.83 -31.60 11.69
N ILE A 26 -8.11 -32.74 11.05
CA ILE A 26 -9.37 -33.47 11.15
C ILE A 26 -9.16 -34.71 12.01
N ALA A 27 -9.98 -34.89 13.03
CA ALA A 27 -10.04 -36.09 13.85
C ALA A 27 -11.38 -36.78 13.65
N GLU A 28 -11.34 -38.11 13.41
CA GLU A 28 -12.54 -38.90 13.22
C GLU A 28 -13.44 -38.88 14.48
N GLY A 29 -14.72 -38.64 14.28
CA GLY A 29 -15.72 -38.51 15.34
C GLY A 29 -15.70 -37.20 16.12
N LYS A 30 -14.67 -36.34 15.96
CA LYS A 30 -14.56 -35.03 16.60
C LYS A 30 -14.71 -33.88 15.65
N GLY A 31 -14.47 -34.12 14.37
CA GLY A 31 -14.45 -33.07 13.34
C GLY A 31 -13.10 -32.34 13.25
N ILE A 32 -13.11 -31.08 12.91
CA ILE A 32 -11.92 -30.26 12.85
C ILE A 32 -11.51 -29.85 14.26
N VAL A 33 -10.30 -30.25 14.66
CA VAL A 33 -9.73 -30.02 15.99
C VAL A 33 -8.89 -28.76 16.03
N ASN A 34 -8.13 -28.52 14.96
CA ASN A 34 -7.23 -27.36 14.86
C ASN A 34 -7.18 -26.83 13.42
N VAL A 35 -6.76 -25.57 13.27
CA VAL A 35 -6.53 -24.94 11.98
C VAL A 35 -5.19 -24.21 11.97
N THR A 36 -4.40 -24.46 10.94
CA THR A 36 -3.06 -23.90 10.79
C THR A 36 -2.98 -23.05 9.53
N PRO A 37 -2.71 -21.72 9.64
CA PRO A 37 -2.51 -20.87 8.48
C PRO A 37 -1.17 -21.20 7.82
N HIS A 38 -1.21 -21.45 6.49
CA HIS A 38 -0.01 -21.69 5.69
C HIS A 38 0.37 -20.45 4.87
N SER A 39 1.67 -20.29 4.70
CA SER A 39 2.21 -19.20 3.88
C SER A 39 1.88 -19.40 2.40
N VAL A 40 1.43 -18.33 1.74
CA VAL A 40 1.17 -18.33 0.29
C VAL A 40 2.44 -18.62 -0.53
N TYR A 41 3.61 -18.31 0.02
CA TYR A 41 4.89 -18.55 -0.65
C TYR A 41 5.33 -20.01 -0.65
N ASN A 42 4.84 -20.79 0.33
CA ASN A 42 5.25 -22.18 0.53
C ASN A 42 4.15 -23.18 0.11
N THR A 43 3.00 -22.69 -0.35
CA THR A 43 1.84 -23.51 -0.70
C THR A 43 1.58 -23.47 -2.18
N GLU A 44 1.58 -24.63 -2.81
CA GLU A 44 1.30 -24.81 -4.23
C GLU A 44 0.00 -25.62 -4.40
N ARG A 45 -0.89 -25.15 -5.28
CA ARG A 45 -2.11 -25.85 -5.67
C ARG A 45 -1.83 -26.68 -6.92
N LEU A 46 -2.01 -27.98 -6.82
CA LEU A 46 -1.85 -28.93 -7.92
C LEU A 46 -3.24 -29.31 -8.43
N GLU A 47 -3.49 -29.04 -9.71
CA GLU A 47 -4.73 -29.42 -10.38
C GLU A 47 -4.51 -30.62 -11.28
N ARG A 48 -5.57 -31.43 -11.48
CA ARG A 48 -5.55 -32.63 -12.34
C ARG A 48 -4.49 -33.64 -11.94
N THR A 49 -4.35 -33.86 -10.64
CA THR A 49 -3.36 -34.80 -10.09
C THR A 49 -3.72 -36.28 -10.33
N ASP A 50 -5.01 -36.56 -10.55
CA ASP A 50 -5.52 -37.88 -10.82
C ASP A 50 -6.03 -37.95 -12.29
N PRO A 51 -5.46 -38.83 -13.15
CA PRO A 51 -5.93 -39.01 -14.52
C PRO A 51 -7.40 -39.47 -14.63
N SER A 52 -7.90 -40.13 -13.59
CA SER A 52 -9.27 -40.64 -13.55
C SER A 52 -10.27 -39.57 -13.15
N ASN A 53 -9.82 -38.49 -12.48
CA ASN A 53 -10.66 -37.41 -12.01
C ASN A 53 -10.07 -36.04 -12.43
N PRO A 54 -10.58 -35.44 -13.52
CA PRO A 54 -10.08 -34.17 -14.04
C PRO A 54 -10.24 -32.99 -13.04
N ASN A 55 -11.11 -33.15 -12.05
CA ASN A 55 -11.37 -32.14 -11.03
C ASN A 55 -10.55 -32.36 -9.75
N SER A 56 -9.62 -33.31 -9.75
CA SER A 56 -8.78 -33.60 -8.59
C SER A 56 -7.86 -32.41 -8.29
N VAL A 57 -7.86 -31.99 -7.03
CA VAL A 57 -7.02 -30.90 -6.53
C VAL A 57 -6.30 -31.39 -5.29
N LYS A 58 -4.99 -31.19 -5.27
CA LYS A 58 -4.14 -31.42 -4.09
C LYS A 58 -3.35 -30.16 -3.78
N PHE A 59 -2.87 -30.07 -2.57
CA PHE A 59 -2.00 -28.96 -2.14
C PHE A 59 -0.65 -29.54 -1.72
N LYS A 60 0.42 -28.92 -2.20
CA LYS A 60 1.77 -29.20 -1.76
C LYS A 60 2.24 -28.05 -0.87
N ILE A 61 2.65 -28.37 0.34
CA ILE A 61 3.14 -27.40 1.31
C ILE A 61 4.61 -27.70 1.58
N THR A 62 5.47 -26.76 1.21
CA THR A 62 6.90 -26.86 1.49
C THR A 62 7.16 -26.37 2.90
N GLU A 63 7.96 -27.11 3.67
CA GLU A 63 8.27 -26.77 5.08
C GLU A 63 7.04 -26.78 6.01
N ASP A 64 6.19 -27.79 5.88
CA ASP A 64 5.09 -27.97 6.81
C ASP A 64 5.59 -28.39 8.20
N PRO A 65 5.10 -27.75 9.30
CA PRO A 65 5.45 -28.11 10.67
C PRO A 65 5.16 -29.57 11.01
N ASN A 66 4.15 -30.19 10.36
CA ASN A 66 3.73 -31.56 10.57
C ASN A 66 4.51 -32.57 9.70
N GLY A 67 5.40 -32.11 8.82
CA GLY A 67 6.18 -32.97 7.93
C GLY A 67 5.38 -33.63 6.80
N LYS A 68 4.14 -33.20 6.56
CA LYS A 68 3.28 -33.69 5.48
C LYS A 68 3.46 -32.82 4.25
N GLU A 69 3.96 -33.39 3.15
CA GLU A 69 4.22 -32.62 1.93
C GLU A 69 2.99 -32.41 1.07
N GLN A 70 2.01 -33.31 1.09
CA GLN A 70 0.82 -33.25 0.24
C GLN A 70 -0.46 -33.38 1.06
N TYR A 71 -1.42 -32.55 0.73
CA TYR A 71 -2.73 -32.45 1.35
C TYR A 71 -3.83 -32.65 0.30
N GLU A 72 -4.88 -33.33 0.71
CA GLU A 72 -6.10 -33.46 -0.10
C GLU A 72 -6.94 -32.18 -0.05
N ASN A 73 -7.85 -32.02 -1.02
CA ASN A 73 -8.68 -30.83 -1.13
C ASN A 73 -9.54 -30.52 0.12
N PHE A 74 -9.94 -31.56 0.87
CA PHE A 74 -10.75 -31.38 2.06
C PHE A 74 -9.92 -31.00 3.31
N GLU A 75 -8.61 -31.22 3.27
CA GLU A 75 -7.69 -30.89 4.35
C GLU A 75 -7.20 -29.42 4.29
N VAL A 76 -7.45 -28.71 3.18
CA VAL A 76 -7.04 -27.32 3.02
C VAL A 76 -8.21 -26.47 2.53
N ALA A 77 -8.53 -25.43 3.28
CA ALA A 77 -9.43 -24.38 2.82
C ALA A 77 -8.62 -23.30 2.07
N HIS A 78 -8.96 -23.07 0.81
CA HIS A 78 -8.27 -22.16 -0.06
C HIS A 78 -9.16 -20.97 -0.42
N PHE A 79 -9.01 -19.88 0.30
CA PHE A 79 -9.72 -18.62 0.06
C PHE A 79 -9.07 -17.88 -1.11
N ARG A 80 -9.81 -17.67 -2.22
CA ARG A 80 -9.27 -17.08 -3.45
C ARG A 80 -10.10 -15.90 -3.94
N LEU A 81 -9.46 -14.77 -4.17
CA LEU A 81 -10.08 -13.64 -4.84
C LEU A 81 -9.91 -13.78 -6.37
N LEU A 82 -10.83 -14.49 -6.99
CA LEU A 82 -10.82 -14.71 -8.45
C LEU A 82 -11.11 -13.38 -9.17
N ALA A 83 -10.23 -12.97 -10.07
CA ALA A 83 -10.39 -11.75 -10.86
C ALA A 83 -10.24 -12.00 -12.37
N ASP A 84 -9.12 -12.55 -12.81
CA ASP A 84 -8.76 -12.72 -14.21
C ASP A 84 -8.32 -14.15 -14.49
N THR A 85 -8.58 -14.62 -15.71
CA THR A 85 -8.17 -15.96 -16.16
C THR A 85 -6.66 -16.18 -16.16
N ASN A 86 -5.87 -15.12 -16.31
CA ASN A 86 -4.40 -15.20 -16.34
C ASN A 86 -3.78 -15.60 -14.99
N TRP A 87 -4.53 -15.48 -13.90
CA TRP A 87 -4.06 -15.81 -12.54
C TRP A 87 -4.51 -17.20 -12.08
N LEU A 88 -5.39 -17.85 -12.84
CA LEU A 88 -5.86 -19.19 -12.47
C LEU A 88 -4.68 -20.18 -12.40
N PRO A 89 -4.64 -21.08 -11.42
CA PRO A 89 -5.71 -21.40 -10.44
C PRO A 89 -5.73 -20.53 -9.18
N TYR A 90 -4.90 -19.49 -9.11
CA TYR A 90 -4.74 -18.61 -7.95
C TYR A 90 -5.64 -17.40 -8.04
N GLY A 91 -5.79 -16.72 -6.90
CA GLY A 91 -6.45 -15.43 -6.79
C GLY A 91 -5.55 -14.27 -7.17
N LYS A 92 -6.12 -13.09 -7.33
CA LYS A 92 -5.41 -11.84 -7.59
C LYS A 92 -5.55 -10.90 -6.40
N SER A 93 -4.43 -10.39 -5.93
CA SER A 93 -4.39 -9.40 -4.85
C SER A 93 -5.23 -8.15 -5.20
N MET A 94 -5.98 -7.62 -4.25
CA MET A 94 -6.72 -6.37 -4.40
C MET A 94 -5.80 -5.17 -4.62
N ILE A 95 -4.59 -5.20 -4.06
CA ILE A 95 -3.62 -4.11 -4.16
C ILE A 95 -2.81 -4.13 -5.46
N GLU A 96 -2.88 -5.20 -6.26
CA GLU A 96 -2.08 -5.33 -7.50
C GLU A 96 -2.38 -4.20 -8.49
N ASN A 97 -3.63 -3.79 -8.62
CA ASN A 97 -4.01 -2.69 -9.51
C ASN A 97 -3.43 -1.34 -9.07
N GLY A 98 -3.16 -1.16 -7.78
CA GLY A 98 -2.56 0.04 -7.20
C GLY A 98 -1.03 0.03 -7.19
N ARG A 99 -0.38 -1.11 -7.44
CA ARG A 99 1.07 -1.30 -7.26
C ARG A 99 1.92 -0.29 -8.03
N ARG A 100 1.59 -0.07 -9.31
CA ARG A 100 2.31 0.91 -10.15
C ARG A 100 2.09 2.34 -9.66
N LEU A 101 0.85 2.67 -9.32
CA LEU A 101 0.47 4.01 -8.85
C LEU A 101 1.09 4.32 -7.49
N TRP A 102 1.14 3.35 -6.60
CA TRP A 102 1.83 3.47 -5.32
C TRP A 102 3.31 3.80 -5.48
N LYS A 103 4.02 3.10 -6.37
CA LYS A 103 5.43 3.39 -6.66
C LYS A 103 5.63 4.80 -7.23
N GLN A 104 4.73 5.24 -8.12
CA GLN A 104 4.79 6.58 -8.70
C GLN A 104 4.51 7.66 -7.65
N LEU A 105 3.52 7.43 -6.77
CA LEU A 105 3.18 8.34 -5.67
C LEU A 105 4.35 8.49 -4.70
N SER A 106 4.90 7.39 -4.20
CA SER A 106 6.07 7.41 -3.31
C SER A 106 7.25 8.17 -3.92
N LEU A 107 7.57 7.90 -5.19
CA LEU A 107 8.65 8.61 -5.88
C LEU A 107 8.37 10.11 -6.00
N MET A 108 7.12 10.50 -6.25
CA MET A 108 6.73 11.90 -6.35
C MET A 108 6.80 12.62 -5.00
N GLU A 109 6.36 11.95 -3.93
CA GLU A 109 6.46 12.46 -2.55
C GLU A 109 7.93 12.68 -2.16
N ASP A 110 8.80 11.71 -2.42
CA ASP A 110 10.24 11.82 -2.16
C ASP A 110 10.86 12.96 -2.99
N ALA A 111 10.54 13.03 -4.27
CA ALA A 111 11.02 14.11 -5.16
C ALA A 111 10.55 15.49 -4.70
N MET A 112 9.30 15.61 -4.24
CA MET A 112 8.77 16.85 -3.67
C MET A 112 9.53 17.26 -2.41
N LEU A 113 9.79 16.31 -1.52
CA LEU A 113 10.54 16.56 -0.29
C LEU A 113 11.97 17.05 -0.60
N ILE A 114 12.66 16.34 -1.49
CA ILE A 114 14.02 16.71 -1.93
C ILE A 114 14.00 18.10 -2.59
N HIS A 115 13.03 18.35 -3.47
CA HIS A 115 12.90 19.65 -4.15
C HIS A 115 12.68 20.78 -3.14
N ARG A 116 11.82 20.59 -2.14
CA ARG A 116 11.57 21.59 -1.09
C ARG A 116 12.80 21.85 -0.22
N ILE A 117 13.54 20.79 0.14
CA ILE A 117 14.75 20.92 0.96
C ILE A 117 15.87 21.60 0.16
N MET A 118 16.05 21.25 -1.11
CA MET A 118 17.18 21.73 -1.92
C MET A 118 16.94 23.08 -2.60
N ARG A 119 15.69 23.40 -2.98
CA ARG A 119 15.37 24.59 -3.76
C ARG A 119 14.56 25.66 -3.04
N ALA A 120 13.88 25.31 -1.95
CA ALA A 120 13.16 26.31 -1.15
C ALA A 120 14.08 27.36 -0.48
N PRO A 121 15.30 27.02 -0.02
CA PRO A 121 16.21 28.03 0.49
C PRO A 121 16.68 28.94 -0.65
N GLU A 122 16.59 30.24 -0.42
CA GLU A 122 17.16 31.27 -1.31
C GLU A 122 18.68 31.06 -1.45
N LYS A 123 19.13 31.04 -2.69
CA LYS A 123 20.58 30.99 -3.00
C LYS A 123 21.08 32.40 -3.19
N ARG A 124 22.17 32.74 -2.52
CA ARG A 124 22.84 34.05 -2.67
C ARG A 124 23.90 33.94 -3.73
N VAL A 125 23.91 34.94 -4.62
CA VAL A 125 24.94 35.11 -5.64
C VAL A 125 25.74 36.32 -5.24
N PHE A 126 26.97 36.11 -4.81
CA PHE A 126 27.91 37.19 -4.51
C PHE A 126 28.65 37.55 -5.79
N LYS A 127 28.31 38.69 -6.40
CA LYS A 127 29.05 39.27 -7.49
C LYS A 127 30.14 40.16 -6.93
N ILE A 128 31.40 39.74 -7.07
CA ILE A 128 32.55 40.38 -6.47
C ILE A 128 33.29 41.12 -7.57
N ASP A 129 33.39 42.44 -7.44
CA ASP A 129 34.20 43.22 -8.36
C ASP A 129 35.68 42.94 -8.13
N ILE A 130 36.36 42.50 -9.19
CA ILE A 130 37.79 42.19 -9.18
C ILE A 130 38.63 43.36 -9.68
N GLY A 131 38.03 44.48 -10.14
CA GLY A 131 38.75 45.65 -10.62
C GLY A 131 39.83 45.29 -11.63
N ASN A 132 41.02 45.81 -11.41
CA ASN A 132 42.21 45.63 -12.32
C ASN A 132 43.13 44.45 -11.93
N ILE A 133 42.62 43.47 -11.18
CA ILE A 133 43.41 42.28 -10.80
C ILE A 133 43.78 41.45 -12.03
N PRO A 134 45.08 41.04 -12.19
CA PRO A 134 45.47 40.19 -13.30
C PRO A 134 44.71 38.86 -13.30
N PRO A 135 44.36 38.29 -14.48
CA PRO A 135 43.59 37.05 -14.57
C PRO A 135 44.21 35.88 -13.80
N THR A 136 45.54 35.84 -13.69
CA THR A 136 46.28 34.80 -12.97
C THR A 136 46.11 34.84 -11.44
N GLU A 137 45.71 35.98 -10.87
CA GLU A 137 45.52 36.16 -9.43
C GLU A 137 44.04 36.17 -9.00
N VAL A 138 43.13 36.15 -9.95
CA VAL A 138 41.68 36.18 -9.65
C VAL A 138 41.24 35.01 -8.80
N ASP A 139 41.70 33.79 -9.11
CA ASP A 139 41.36 32.60 -8.37
C ASP A 139 41.83 32.66 -6.92
N ASN A 140 43.06 33.11 -6.71
CA ASN A 140 43.61 33.28 -5.36
C ASN A 140 42.84 34.36 -4.57
N TYR A 141 42.44 35.41 -5.20
CA TYR A 141 41.63 36.47 -4.59
C TYR A 141 40.28 35.98 -4.21
N MET A 142 39.59 35.26 -5.11
CA MET A 142 38.29 34.67 -4.85
C MET A 142 38.34 33.66 -3.74
N GLN A 143 39.37 32.79 -3.71
CA GLN A 143 39.54 31.82 -2.60
C GLN A 143 39.72 32.50 -1.24
N ARG A 144 40.46 33.60 -1.17
CA ARG A 144 40.63 34.38 0.07
C ARG A 144 39.29 34.96 0.54
N ILE A 145 38.49 35.48 -0.35
CA ILE A 145 37.15 36.02 -0.02
C ILE A 145 36.20 34.87 0.43
N MET A 146 36.14 33.79 -0.34
CA MET A 146 35.36 32.62 0.02
C MET A 146 35.72 32.06 1.41
N ASN A 147 37.03 31.99 1.72
CA ASN A 147 37.50 31.52 3.02
C ASN A 147 37.16 32.49 4.17
N LYS A 148 37.08 33.78 3.92
CA LYS A 148 36.62 34.77 4.90
C LYS A 148 35.10 34.71 5.12
N MET A 149 34.34 34.33 4.08
CA MET A 149 32.88 34.23 4.13
C MET A 149 32.38 32.83 4.50
N LYS A 150 33.25 31.81 4.48
CA LYS A 150 32.90 30.45 4.90
C LYS A 150 32.39 30.47 6.33
N LYS A 151 31.18 29.97 6.49
CA LYS A 151 30.55 29.75 7.80
C LYS A 151 31.26 28.62 8.53
N VAL A 152 31.23 28.68 9.86
CA VAL A 152 31.84 27.70 10.78
C VAL A 152 31.29 26.28 10.46
N PRO A 153 32.13 25.24 10.44
CA PRO A 153 31.68 23.88 10.15
C PRO A 153 30.67 23.37 11.18
N PHE A 154 29.75 22.54 10.69
CA PHE A 154 28.64 21.94 11.40
C PHE A 154 29.04 21.13 12.66
N VAL A 155 30.22 20.54 12.63
CA VAL A 155 30.77 19.80 13.75
C VAL A 155 31.95 20.60 14.29
N ASP A 156 31.91 20.97 15.57
CA ASP A 156 33.08 21.53 16.24
C ASP A 156 34.14 20.42 16.35
N ARG A 157 35.30 20.63 15.70
CA ARG A 157 36.37 19.64 15.68
C ARG A 157 37.01 19.40 17.08
N ASN A 158 36.79 20.30 18.01
CA ASN A 158 37.40 20.21 19.33
C ASN A 158 36.47 19.53 20.36
N THR A 159 35.15 19.76 20.25
CA THR A 159 34.15 19.23 21.20
C THR A 159 33.35 18.06 20.65
N GLY A 160 33.32 17.87 19.31
CA GLY A 160 32.52 16.85 18.66
C GLY A 160 31.01 17.14 18.68
N ASP A 161 30.58 18.29 19.20
CA ASP A 161 29.17 18.66 19.30
C ASP A 161 28.57 19.08 17.96
N TYR A 162 27.34 18.61 17.71
CA TYR A 162 26.57 18.97 16.53
C TYR A 162 25.81 20.29 16.73
N ASN A 163 26.09 21.27 15.90
CA ASN A 163 25.40 22.55 15.94
C ASN A 163 24.16 22.52 15.01
N LEU A 164 23.04 22.00 15.53
CA LEU A 164 21.80 21.80 14.79
C LEU A 164 21.23 23.09 14.16
N LYS A 165 21.56 24.27 14.71
CA LYS A 165 21.12 25.55 14.14
C LYS A 165 21.70 25.88 12.76
N TYR A 166 22.84 25.25 12.39
CA TYR A 166 23.53 25.52 11.13
C TYR A 166 23.34 24.46 10.05
N ASN A 167 22.65 23.36 10.35
CA ASN A 167 22.53 22.23 9.43
C ASN A 167 21.68 22.56 8.18
N MET A 168 20.63 23.36 8.33
CA MET A 168 19.80 23.79 7.17
C MET A 168 20.47 24.86 6.30
N GLN A 169 21.41 25.62 6.84
CA GLN A 169 22.10 26.68 6.07
C GLN A 169 23.29 26.17 5.26
N ASN A 170 23.85 25.00 5.60
CA ASN A 170 24.93 24.38 4.83
C ASN A 170 24.46 23.65 3.56
N LEU A 171 23.16 23.41 3.41
CA LEU A 171 22.56 22.82 2.20
C LEU A 171 22.45 23.83 1.03
N THR A 172 22.61 25.12 1.31
CA THR A 172 22.61 26.18 0.31
C THR A 172 24.04 26.58 0.00
N GLU A 173 24.58 26.12 -1.11
CA GLU A 173 25.83 26.62 -1.66
C GLU A 173 25.59 28.05 -2.18
N ASP A 174 26.30 29.03 -1.59
CA ASP A 174 26.35 30.39 -2.09
C ASP A 174 27.24 30.43 -3.35
N PHE A 175 26.83 31.16 -4.38
CA PHE A 175 27.59 31.31 -5.61
C PHE A 175 28.45 32.57 -5.55
N TYR A 176 29.74 32.44 -5.83
CA TYR A 176 30.68 33.56 -5.91
C TYR A 176 31.13 33.75 -7.34
N LEU A 177 30.72 34.88 -7.94
CA LEU A 177 31.05 35.20 -9.31
C LEU A 177 31.97 36.42 -9.39
N PRO A 178 33.17 36.28 -9.98
CA PRO A 178 34.01 37.46 -10.27
C PRO A 178 33.40 38.27 -11.40
N VAL A 179 33.22 39.56 -11.17
CA VAL A 179 32.70 40.52 -12.19
C VAL A 179 33.74 41.58 -12.46
N ARG A 180 33.94 41.93 -13.73
CA ARG A 180 34.87 42.99 -14.12
C ARG A 180 34.11 44.05 -14.93
N GLY A 181 34.16 45.28 -14.44
CA GLY A 181 33.65 46.43 -15.15
C GLY A 181 32.11 46.47 -15.18
N GLY A 182 31.52 47.17 -14.30
CA GLY A 182 30.11 47.53 -14.24
C GLY A 182 29.93 48.69 -13.29
N ASP A 183 28.84 49.43 -13.46
CA ASP A 183 28.51 50.67 -12.74
C ASP A 183 28.25 50.47 -11.23
N SER A 184 28.32 49.25 -10.77
CA SER A 184 28.05 48.90 -9.37
C SER A 184 29.09 47.90 -8.87
N GLY A 185 29.76 48.28 -7.79
CA GLY A 185 30.71 47.43 -7.06
C GLY A 185 30.12 46.04 -6.65
N THR A 186 30.72 45.39 -5.68
CA THR A 186 30.26 44.10 -5.17
C THR A 186 28.74 44.11 -4.86
N GLN A 187 27.99 43.23 -5.52
CA GLN A 187 26.53 43.08 -5.35
C GLN A 187 26.19 41.69 -4.82
N ILE A 188 25.14 41.66 -4.06
CA ILE A 188 24.55 40.41 -3.57
C ILE A 188 23.17 40.27 -4.20
N ASP A 189 23.03 39.33 -5.12
CA ASP A 189 21.75 38.97 -5.69
C ASP A 189 21.18 37.75 -5.01
N ASN A 190 19.89 37.76 -4.74
CA ASN A 190 19.16 36.61 -4.28
C ASN A 190 18.49 35.91 -5.47
N LEU A 191 18.86 34.67 -5.72
CA LEU A 191 18.05 33.78 -6.52
C LEU A 191 16.91 33.30 -5.64
N SER A 192 15.73 33.90 -5.81
CA SER A 192 14.51 33.46 -5.10
C SER A 192 14.29 31.99 -5.37
N GLY A 193 14.00 31.23 -4.32
CA GLY A 193 13.57 29.85 -4.44
C GLY A 193 12.30 29.76 -5.29
N LEU A 194 12.11 28.64 -5.97
CA LEU A 194 10.88 28.38 -6.69
C LEU A 194 9.74 28.20 -5.67
N GLU A 195 8.73 29.05 -5.72
CA GLU A 195 7.49 28.81 -5.00
C GLU A 195 6.81 27.58 -5.57
N TYR A 196 6.78 26.52 -4.82
CA TYR A 196 6.01 25.33 -5.14
C TYR A 196 4.61 25.50 -4.54
N ALA A 197 3.73 26.17 -5.30
CA ALA A 197 2.41 26.57 -4.80
C ALA A 197 1.40 25.42 -4.75
N THR A 198 1.56 24.35 -5.56
CA THR A 198 0.51 23.34 -5.72
C THR A 198 1.00 21.92 -5.46
N ILE A 199 0.13 21.15 -4.79
CA ILE A 199 0.31 19.70 -4.53
C ILE A 199 -0.56 18.89 -5.51
N ASP A 200 -1.06 19.54 -6.56
CA ASP A 200 -2.08 19.00 -7.47
C ASP A 200 -1.67 17.67 -8.11
N ASP A 201 -0.38 17.53 -8.46
CA ASP A 201 0.14 16.30 -9.07
C ASP A 201 0.11 15.11 -8.08
N ILE A 202 0.45 15.36 -6.83
CA ILE A 202 0.41 14.34 -5.76
C ILE A 202 -1.03 13.96 -5.47
N ASP A 203 -1.93 14.94 -5.36
CA ASP A 203 -3.35 14.71 -5.15
C ASP A 203 -3.98 13.97 -6.33
N TYR A 204 -3.59 14.26 -7.56
CA TYR A 204 -4.00 13.50 -8.74
C TYR A 204 -3.59 12.02 -8.63
N LEU A 205 -2.33 11.72 -8.32
CA LEU A 205 -1.84 10.34 -8.18
C LEU A 205 -2.50 9.61 -7.01
N LYS A 206 -2.70 10.29 -5.87
CA LYS A 206 -3.41 9.78 -4.71
C LYS A 206 -4.85 9.40 -5.06
N ASN A 207 -5.57 10.29 -5.74
CA ASN A 207 -6.94 10.06 -6.18
C ASN A 207 -7.05 8.89 -7.16
N LYS A 208 -6.10 8.79 -8.07
CA LYS A 208 -6.01 7.68 -9.02
C LYS A 208 -5.72 6.35 -8.32
N LEU A 209 -4.90 6.37 -7.26
CA LEU A 209 -4.62 5.20 -6.43
C LEU A 209 -5.91 4.72 -5.72
N PHE A 210 -6.68 5.61 -5.09
CA PHE A 210 -7.95 5.25 -4.45
C PHE A 210 -8.95 4.67 -5.45
N ALA A 211 -9.04 5.26 -6.64
CA ALA A 211 -9.88 4.73 -7.71
C ALA A 211 -9.44 3.32 -8.17
N ALA A 212 -8.13 3.07 -8.29
CA ALA A 212 -7.58 1.76 -8.64
C ALA A 212 -7.86 0.69 -7.57
N LEU A 213 -7.82 1.08 -6.29
CA LEU A 213 -8.16 0.22 -5.16
C LEU A 213 -9.68 0.11 -4.92
N LYS A 214 -10.49 0.90 -5.63
CA LYS A 214 -11.96 0.99 -5.48
C LYS A 214 -12.41 1.38 -4.07
N ILE A 215 -11.62 2.19 -3.39
CA ILE A 215 -11.92 2.71 -2.05
C ILE A 215 -12.42 4.14 -2.20
N PRO A 216 -13.64 4.47 -1.72
CA PRO A 216 -14.12 5.84 -1.71
C PRO A 216 -13.30 6.73 -0.78
N ARG A 217 -13.02 7.97 -1.19
CA ARG A 217 -12.23 8.93 -0.40
C ARG A 217 -12.84 9.26 0.94
N ALA A 218 -14.17 9.30 1.01
CA ALA A 218 -14.91 9.58 2.21
C ALA A 218 -14.55 8.65 3.38
N TYR A 219 -14.31 7.37 3.10
CA TYR A 219 -13.91 6.39 4.11
C TYR A 219 -12.51 6.62 4.67
N LEU A 220 -11.68 7.39 3.98
CA LEU A 220 -10.30 7.70 4.38
C LEU A 220 -10.16 9.12 4.97
N GLY A 221 -11.27 9.88 5.08
CA GLY A 221 -11.26 11.23 5.65
C GLY A 221 -10.64 12.30 4.72
N TYR A 222 -10.52 12.04 3.43
CA TYR A 222 -9.95 12.97 2.45
C TYR A 222 -10.99 13.81 1.70
N GLU A 223 -12.24 13.88 2.16
CA GLU A 223 -13.25 14.75 1.58
C GLU A 223 -13.31 16.10 2.30
N GLU A 224 -13.02 17.17 1.58
CA GLU A 224 -13.16 18.55 2.05
C GLU A 224 -14.59 19.10 1.90
N ASN A 225 -15.41 18.51 1.03
CA ASN A 225 -16.77 18.99 0.71
C ASN A 225 -17.83 17.90 0.83
N VAL A 226 -18.50 17.85 1.96
CA VAL A 226 -19.63 16.92 2.25
C VAL A 226 -20.96 17.34 1.57
N ASN A 227 -20.93 18.19 0.55
CA ASN A 227 -22.13 18.77 -0.05
C ASN A 227 -22.95 17.82 -0.96
N GLY A 228 -22.56 16.59 -1.11
CA GLY A 228 -23.23 15.62 -1.97
C GLY A 228 -23.69 14.38 -1.26
N LYS A 229 -24.69 14.44 -0.34
CA LYS A 229 -25.24 13.25 0.32
C LYS A 229 -25.64 12.15 -0.67
N ALA A 230 -26.18 12.52 -1.84
CA ALA A 230 -26.58 11.57 -2.88
C ALA A 230 -25.35 10.90 -3.54
N THR A 231 -24.27 11.64 -3.77
CA THR A 231 -23.03 11.10 -4.34
C THR A 231 -22.36 10.13 -3.38
N LEU A 232 -22.33 10.49 -2.10
CA LEU A 232 -21.78 9.64 -1.03
C LEU A 232 -22.58 8.35 -0.91
N ALA A 233 -23.92 8.40 -0.98
CA ALA A 233 -24.76 7.22 -0.95
C ALA A 233 -24.51 6.28 -2.15
N ALA A 234 -24.34 6.84 -3.35
CA ALA A 234 -24.02 6.05 -4.55
C ALA A 234 -22.64 5.40 -4.49
N GLU A 235 -21.63 6.08 -3.91
CA GLU A 235 -20.31 5.51 -3.67
C GLU A 235 -20.34 4.40 -2.61
N ASP A 236 -21.12 4.59 -1.54
CA ASP A 236 -21.34 3.61 -0.49
C ASP A 236 -21.92 2.30 -1.04
N VAL A 237 -22.96 2.38 -1.88
CA VAL A 237 -23.54 1.22 -2.54
C VAL A 237 -22.53 0.47 -3.43
N ARG A 238 -21.70 1.20 -4.18
CA ARG A 238 -20.66 0.57 -5.03
C ARG A 238 -19.59 -0.12 -4.19
N PHE A 239 -19.21 0.50 -3.09
CA PHE A 239 -18.23 -0.06 -2.17
C PHE A 239 -18.78 -1.30 -1.47
N ALA A 240 -20.04 -1.25 -1.00
CA ALA A 240 -20.73 -2.38 -0.41
C ALA A 240 -20.78 -3.60 -1.34
N ARG A 241 -21.07 -3.39 -2.65
CA ARG A 241 -21.01 -4.48 -3.65
C ARG A 241 -19.62 -5.09 -3.80
N THR A 242 -18.58 -4.30 -3.64
CA THR A 242 -17.19 -4.81 -3.68
C THR A 242 -16.90 -5.67 -2.45
N ILE A 243 -17.34 -5.23 -1.28
CA ILE A 243 -17.22 -6.00 -0.03
C ILE A 243 -18.04 -7.30 -0.10
N GLU A 244 -19.28 -7.24 -0.61
CA GLU A 244 -20.12 -8.41 -0.79
C GLU A 244 -19.48 -9.51 -1.64
N ARG A 245 -18.73 -9.15 -2.67
CA ARG A 245 -17.96 -10.14 -3.47
C ARG A 245 -16.89 -10.84 -2.66
N ILE A 246 -16.20 -10.11 -1.79
CA ILE A 246 -15.20 -10.66 -0.88
C ILE A 246 -15.87 -11.58 0.13
N GLN A 247 -16.99 -11.14 0.71
CA GLN A 247 -17.78 -11.92 1.65
C GLN A 247 -18.29 -13.23 1.05
N ARG A 248 -18.76 -13.22 -0.20
CA ARG A 248 -19.20 -14.45 -0.89
C ARG A 248 -18.08 -15.48 -1.03
N THR A 249 -16.86 -15.04 -1.38
CA THR A 249 -15.71 -15.93 -1.45
C THR A 249 -15.39 -16.52 -0.08
N LEU A 250 -15.44 -15.69 0.95
CA LEU A 250 -15.21 -16.10 2.33
C LEU A 250 -16.26 -17.11 2.81
N ILE A 251 -17.54 -16.81 2.60
CA ILE A 251 -18.65 -17.67 2.97
C ILE A 251 -18.55 -19.04 2.29
N SER A 252 -18.18 -19.07 1.01
CA SER A 252 -18.02 -20.32 0.26
C SER A 252 -16.99 -21.27 0.92
N GLU A 253 -15.83 -20.75 1.29
CA GLU A 253 -14.79 -21.57 1.91
C GLU A 253 -15.09 -21.90 3.39
N LEU A 254 -15.74 -20.97 4.13
CA LEU A 254 -16.21 -21.25 5.48
C LEU A 254 -17.31 -22.34 5.49
N SER A 255 -18.21 -22.32 4.50
CA SER A 255 -19.22 -23.38 4.33
C SER A 255 -18.57 -24.73 4.04
N LYS A 256 -17.51 -24.77 3.22
CA LYS A 256 -16.71 -25.98 2.99
C LYS A 256 -16.12 -26.50 4.30
N ILE A 257 -15.53 -25.63 5.12
CA ILE A 257 -14.99 -26.00 6.45
C ILE A 257 -16.07 -26.59 7.34
N ALA A 258 -17.26 -25.96 7.37
CA ALA A 258 -18.39 -26.46 8.16
C ALA A 258 -18.86 -27.84 7.69
N ILE A 259 -18.99 -28.06 6.38
CA ILE A 259 -19.37 -29.35 5.81
C ILE A 259 -18.34 -30.44 6.17
N VAL A 260 -17.04 -30.16 6.02
CA VAL A 260 -15.98 -31.10 6.39
C VAL A 260 -16.03 -31.44 7.88
N HIS A 261 -16.31 -30.45 8.74
CA HIS A 261 -16.46 -30.68 10.19
C HIS A 261 -17.64 -31.58 10.51
N LEU A 262 -18.82 -31.32 9.94
CA LEU A 262 -20.02 -32.11 10.14
C LEU A 262 -19.86 -33.56 9.61
N TYR A 263 -19.24 -33.68 8.43
CA TYR A 263 -18.95 -35.00 7.84
C TYR A 263 -18.06 -35.85 8.75
N ALA A 264 -17.00 -35.27 9.28
CA ALA A 264 -16.09 -35.96 10.20
C ALA A 264 -16.71 -36.31 11.55
N GLN A 265 -17.81 -35.65 11.93
CA GLN A 265 -18.63 -36.01 13.10
C GLN A 265 -19.67 -37.13 12.82
N GLY A 266 -19.84 -37.52 11.55
CA GLY A 266 -20.78 -38.56 11.14
C GLY A 266 -22.23 -38.08 10.98
N VAL A 267 -22.43 -36.80 10.72
CA VAL A 267 -23.74 -36.22 10.40
C VAL A 267 -24.21 -36.71 9.03
N THR A 268 -25.52 -36.92 8.86
CA THR A 268 -26.12 -37.41 7.60
C THR A 268 -26.07 -36.35 6.48
N ASP A 269 -25.99 -36.79 5.23
CA ASP A 269 -25.86 -35.92 4.06
C ASP A 269 -26.95 -34.85 3.95
N SER A 270 -28.19 -35.17 4.34
CA SER A 270 -29.32 -34.23 4.31
C SER A 270 -29.23 -33.11 5.34
N GLU A 271 -28.53 -33.32 6.44
CA GLU A 271 -28.38 -32.35 7.51
C GLU A 271 -27.11 -31.51 7.34
N MET A 272 -26.08 -32.03 6.63
CA MET A 272 -24.81 -31.32 6.40
C MET A 272 -24.98 -30.03 5.56
N THR A 273 -25.99 -29.94 4.74
CA THR A 273 -26.24 -28.76 3.87
C THR A 273 -27.35 -27.86 4.38
N ASN A 274 -27.98 -28.19 5.51
CA ASN A 274 -29.13 -27.45 6.06
C ASN A 274 -28.70 -26.27 6.95
N PHE A 275 -27.71 -25.48 6.50
CA PHE A 275 -27.33 -24.24 7.16
C PHE A 275 -26.92 -23.20 6.13
N GLU A 276 -27.09 -21.93 6.45
CA GLU A 276 -26.64 -20.81 5.65
C GLU A 276 -25.77 -19.88 6.50
N LEU A 277 -24.56 -19.60 6.03
CA LEU A 277 -23.68 -18.63 6.63
C LEU A 277 -23.92 -17.27 5.96
N GLN A 278 -24.13 -16.25 6.76
CA GLN A 278 -24.29 -14.88 6.30
C GLN A 278 -23.34 -13.95 7.05
N LEU A 279 -22.78 -12.99 6.33
CA LEU A 279 -22.04 -11.90 6.89
C LEU A 279 -22.84 -10.61 6.72
N VAL A 280 -22.82 -9.76 7.74
CA VAL A 280 -23.54 -8.48 7.73
C VAL A 280 -22.96 -7.57 6.66
N ASN A 281 -23.85 -6.94 5.89
CA ASN A 281 -23.46 -5.94 4.90
C ASN A 281 -23.03 -4.65 5.63
N PRO A 282 -21.92 -4.01 5.25
CA PRO A 282 -21.46 -2.77 5.89
C PRO A 282 -22.35 -1.54 5.58
N SER A 283 -23.17 -1.58 4.52
CA SER A 283 -24.01 -0.47 4.10
C SER A 283 -25.48 -0.70 4.46
N THR A 284 -26.00 0.10 5.38
CA THR A 284 -27.42 0.13 5.74
C THR A 284 -28.29 0.67 4.59
N ILE A 285 -27.75 1.58 3.77
CA ILE A 285 -28.44 2.14 2.59
C ILE A 285 -28.65 1.05 1.54
N TYR A 286 -27.64 0.23 1.30
CA TYR A 286 -27.72 -0.89 0.36
C TYR A 286 -28.77 -1.92 0.80
N GLU A 287 -28.86 -2.22 2.09
CA GLU A 287 -29.90 -3.10 2.63
C GLU A 287 -31.30 -2.51 2.47
N GLN A 288 -31.48 -1.22 2.71
CA GLN A 288 -32.75 -0.53 2.50
C GLN A 288 -33.17 -0.55 1.03
N GLU A 289 -32.26 -0.28 0.09
CA GLU A 289 -32.55 -0.40 -1.35
C GLU A 289 -32.95 -1.83 -1.72
N LYS A 290 -32.30 -2.83 -1.16
CA LYS A 290 -32.62 -4.24 -1.39
C LYS A 290 -34.04 -4.59 -0.89
N VAL A 291 -34.38 -4.13 0.31
CA VAL A 291 -35.72 -4.30 0.89
C VAL A 291 -36.79 -3.60 0.04
N ASN A 292 -36.52 -2.38 -0.41
CA ASN A 292 -37.45 -1.63 -1.26
C ASN A 292 -37.70 -2.34 -2.60
N LEU A 293 -36.63 -2.85 -3.24
CA LEU A 293 -36.75 -3.65 -4.47
C LEU A 293 -37.53 -4.97 -4.27
N TRP A 294 -37.50 -5.55 -3.08
CA TRP A 294 -38.28 -6.75 -2.75
C TRP A 294 -39.74 -6.41 -2.47
N SER A 295 -40.01 -5.23 -1.89
CA SER A 295 -41.37 -4.78 -1.61
C SER A 295 -42.14 -4.33 -2.88
N GLU A 296 -41.44 -3.96 -3.95
CA GLU A 296 -42.01 -3.57 -5.25
C GLU A 296 -42.29 -4.76 -6.19
N LYS A 297 -41.81 -5.97 -5.85
CA LYS A 297 -42.11 -7.22 -6.58
C LYS A 297 -43.28 -7.97 -5.99
#